data_9a73e740d589f0ab990be4e089d64663
#
_entry.id   9a73e740d589f0ab990be4e089d64663
#
_cell.length_a   1.000
_cell.length_b   1.000
_cell.length_c   1.000
_cell.angle_alpha   90.00
_cell.angle_beta   90.00
_cell.angle_gamma   90.00
#
_symmetry.space_group_name_H-M   'P 1'
#
loop_
_entity.id
_entity.type
_entity.pdbx_description
1 polymer ?
#
loop_
_entity_poly.entity_id
_entity_poly.type
_entity_poly.pdbx_seq_one_letter_code
_entity_poly.pdbx_strand_id
1 'polypeptide(L)' 'MHDKKLFGTATVGSKGQVVIPADAREALDINPGDRLYVVGSEKAQWIGLLKESQLREMLDHLMSHVERYKDVLNTQETE' A
#
# COMPACT_ATOMS: atom_id res chain seq x y z
N MET A 1 -6.54 8.42 8.90
CA MET A 1 -5.44 8.50 9.85
C MET A 1 -5.77 7.91 11.19
N HIS A 2 -6.97 8.16 11.63
CA HIS A 2 -7.37 7.82 12.99
C HIS A 2 -7.86 6.39 13.14
N ASP A 3 -7.95 5.67 12.06
CA ASP A 3 -8.43 4.30 12.08
C ASP A 3 -7.32 3.26 12.04
N LYS A 4 -6.08 3.70 12.17
CA LYS A 4 -4.96 2.75 12.21
C LYS A 4 -4.99 1.97 13.51
N LYS A 5 -4.72 0.69 13.40
CA LYS A 5 -4.83 -0.21 14.53
C LYS A 5 -3.76 -1.29 14.43
N LEU A 6 -3.27 -1.71 15.59
CA LEU A 6 -2.31 -2.80 15.67
C LEU A 6 -3.08 -4.11 15.73
N PHE A 7 -2.95 -4.95 14.72
CA PHE A 7 -3.64 -6.23 14.67
C PHE A 7 -2.89 -7.35 15.37
N GLY A 8 -1.67 -7.09 15.77
CA GLY A 8 -0.84 -8.11 16.40
C GLY A 8 0.56 -8.09 15.82
N THR A 9 1.29 -9.15 16.04
CA THR A 9 2.64 -9.29 15.53
C THR A 9 2.75 -10.53 14.67
N ALA A 10 3.76 -10.56 13.82
CA ALA A 10 4.05 -11.72 13.01
C ALA A 10 5.56 -11.94 13.02
N THR A 11 5.96 -13.20 13.14
CA THR A 11 7.38 -13.54 13.15
C THR A 11 7.76 -14.04 11.77
N VAL A 12 8.85 -13.52 11.25
CA VAL A 12 9.35 -13.93 9.93
C VAL A 12 9.96 -15.31 10.04
N GLY A 13 9.46 -16.25 9.26
CA GLY A 13 10.00 -17.60 9.22
C GLY A 13 11.30 -17.67 8.43
N SER A 14 11.95 -18.84 8.45
CA SER A 14 13.25 -19.02 7.81
C SER A 14 13.20 -18.79 6.29
N LYS A 15 12.04 -18.90 5.69
CA LYS A 15 11.87 -18.67 4.25
C LYS A 15 11.30 -17.30 3.94
N GLY A 16 11.28 -16.41 4.91
CA GLY A 16 10.73 -15.07 4.72
C GLY A 16 9.22 -15.01 4.80
N GLN A 17 8.58 -16.03 5.29
CA GLN A 17 7.12 -16.10 5.39
C GLN A 17 6.62 -15.54 6.70
N VAL A 18 5.47 -14.87 6.65
CA VAL A 18 4.77 -14.39 7.83
C VAL A 18 3.32 -14.79 7.75
N VAL A 19 2.70 -14.97 8.90
CA VAL A 19 1.26 -15.26 8.96
C VAL A 19 0.54 -13.95 9.27
N ILE A 20 -0.41 -13.60 8.42
CA ILE A 20 -1.24 -12.42 8.67
C ILE A 20 -2.16 -12.75 9.86
N PRO A 21 -2.18 -11.90 10.90
CA PRO A 21 -3.03 -12.17 12.07
C PRO A 21 -4.50 -12.38 11.67
N ALA A 22 -5.15 -13.30 12.37
CA ALA A 22 -6.53 -13.65 12.06
C ALA A 22 -7.46 -12.44 12.10
N ASP A 23 -7.25 -11.55 13.07
CA ASP A 23 -8.05 -10.35 13.20
C ASP A 23 -7.94 -9.45 11.98
N ALA A 24 -6.73 -9.34 11.42
CA ALA A 24 -6.52 -8.54 10.21
C ALA A 24 -7.19 -9.20 9.01
N ARG A 25 -7.07 -10.51 8.89
CA ARG A 25 -7.71 -11.23 7.79
C ARG A 25 -9.22 -11.06 7.81
N GLU A 26 -9.79 -11.10 8.99
CA GLU A 26 -11.24 -10.95 9.15
C GLU A 26 -11.68 -9.51 8.87
N ALA A 27 -10.98 -8.55 9.45
CA ALA A 27 -11.33 -7.14 9.29
C ALA A 27 -11.22 -6.67 7.85
N LEU A 28 -10.27 -7.21 7.09
CA LEU A 28 -9.99 -6.80 5.73
C LEU A 28 -10.50 -7.78 4.69
N ASP A 29 -11.21 -8.81 5.13
CA ASP A 29 -11.76 -9.84 4.24
C ASP A 29 -10.66 -10.44 3.35
N ILE A 30 -9.61 -10.92 3.99
CA ILE A 30 -8.51 -11.58 3.31
C ILE A 30 -8.70 -13.08 3.44
N ASN A 31 -8.88 -13.76 2.33
CA ASN A 31 -9.24 -15.17 2.29
C ASN A 31 -8.19 -16.00 1.58
N PRO A 32 -8.14 -17.31 1.84
CA PRO A 32 -7.21 -18.19 1.12
C PRO A 32 -7.36 -18.03 -0.39
N GLY A 33 -6.24 -17.94 -1.06
CA GLY A 33 -6.24 -17.76 -2.50
C GLY A 33 -6.26 -16.31 -2.95
N ASP A 34 -6.52 -15.38 -2.06
CA ASP A 34 -6.49 -13.97 -2.40
C ASP A 34 -5.07 -13.55 -2.75
N ARG A 35 -4.96 -12.66 -3.72
CA ARG A 35 -3.68 -12.07 -4.10
C ARG A 35 -3.55 -10.71 -3.41
N LEU A 36 -2.45 -10.53 -2.73
CA LEU A 36 -2.13 -9.24 -2.12
C LEU A 36 -0.90 -8.68 -2.79
N TYR A 37 -0.90 -7.38 -2.98
CA TYR A 37 0.22 -6.67 -3.58
C TYR A 37 1.10 -6.14 -2.46
N VAL A 38 2.39 -6.42 -2.56
CA VAL A 38 3.35 -6.03 -1.53
C VAL A 38 4.02 -4.75 -1.96
N VAL A 39 3.85 -3.71 -1.18
CA VAL A 39 4.45 -2.41 -1.46
C VAL A 39 5.24 -1.96 -0.26
N GLY A 40 6.14 -1.02 -0.46
CA GLY A 40 6.91 -0.54 0.67
C GLY A 40 7.87 0.55 0.26
N SER A 41 8.62 1.02 1.21
CA SER A 41 9.61 2.05 1.00
C SER A 41 10.89 1.66 1.74
N GLU A 42 11.98 1.54 1.00
CA GLU A 42 13.28 1.26 1.61
C GLU A 42 13.71 2.44 2.49
N LYS A 43 13.49 3.63 2.00
CA LYS A 43 13.90 4.84 2.70
C LYS A 43 13.12 5.01 4.00
N ALA A 44 11.82 4.84 3.94
CA ALA A 44 10.96 4.99 5.11
C ALA A 44 10.88 3.72 5.96
N GLN A 45 11.43 2.62 5.47
CA GLN A 45 11.52 1.36 6.20
C GLN A 45 10.16 0.80 6.61
N TRP A 46 9.27 0.64 5.63
CA TRP A 46 7.99 0.00 5.88
C TRP A 46 7.59 -0.88 4.71
N ILE A 47 6.72 -1.81 4.98
CA ILE A 47 6.15 -2.71 3.98
C ILE A 47 4.67 -2.89 4.30
N GLY A 48 3.87 -2.99 3.27
CA GLY A 48 2.45 -3.19 3.42
C GLY A 48 1.91 -4.16 2.39
N LEU A 49 0.76 -4.72 2.70
CA LEU A 49 0.05 -5.64 1.83
C LEU A 49 -1.26 -5.00 1.45
N LEU A 50 -1.53 -4.91 0.16
CA LEU A 50 -2.72 -4.22 -0.34
C LEU A 50 -3.58 -5.16 -1.17
N LYS A 51 -4.87 -5.03 -1.03
CA LYS A 51 -5.82 -5.66 -1.95
C LYS A 51 -5.80 -4.88 -3.26
N GLU A 52 -6.27 -5.50 -4.33
CA GLU A 52 -6.22 -4.87 -5.65
C GLU A 52 -6.90 -3.50 -5.68
N SER A 53 -8.04 -3.39 -5.03
CA SER A 53 -8.76 -2.10 -5.00
C SER A 53 -7.95 -1.01 -4.32
N GLN A 54 -7.21 -1.36 -3.26
CA GLN A 54 -6.38 -0.40 -2.56
C GLN A 54 -5.17 0.01 -3.39
N LEU A 55 -4.61 -0.94 -4.12
CA LEU A 55 -3.50 -0.63 -5.01
C LEU A 55 -3.95 0.32 -6.11
N ARG A 56 -5.14 0.10 -6.67
CA ARG A 56 -5.69 1.00 -7.68
C ARG A 56 -5.84 2.42 -7.17
N GLU A 57 -6.41 2.55 -5.97
CA GLU A 57 -6.57 3.87 -5.36
C GLU A 57 -5.23 4.57 -5.17
N MET A 58 -4.23 3.82 -4.72
CA MET A 58 -2.90 4.37 -4.53
C MET A 58 -2.30 4.84 -5.84
N LEU A 59 -2.43 4.04 -6.90
CA LEU A 59 -1.92 4.40 -8.22
C LEU A 59 -2.64 5.61 -8.79
N ASP A 60 -3.96 5.66 -8.64
CA ASP A 60 -4.74 6.80 -9.09
C ASP A 60 -4.30 8.07 -8.39
N HIS A 61 -4.05 7.97 -7.10
CA HIS A 61 -3.58 9.11 -6.33
C HIS A 61 -2.22 9.61 -6.82
N LEU A 62 -1.30 8.67 -7.09
CA LEU A 62 0.02 9.01 -7.60
C LEU A 62 -0.07 9.65 -8.99
N MET A 63 -0.94 9.13 -9.84
CA MET A 63 -1.12 9.68 -11.17
C MET A 63 -1.67 11.11 -11.12
N SER A 64 -2.60 11.37 -10.20
CA SER A 64 -3.10 12.71 -9.99
C SER A 64 -1.99 13.69 -9.63
N HIS A 65 -1.09 13.26 -8.76
CA HIS A 65 0.05 14.10 -8.38
C HIS A 65 1.00 14.34 -9.54
N VAL A 66 1.25 13.33 -10.33
CA VAL A 66 2.11 13.47 -11.50
C VAL A 66 1.51 14.47 -12.48
N GLU A 67 0.20 14.40 -12.71
CA GLU A 67 -0.48 15.32 -13.60
C GLU A 67 -0.39 16.76 -13.11
N ARG A 68 -0.50 16.97 -11.82
CA ARG A 68 -0.35 18.31 -11.24
C ARG A 68 1.05 18.87 -11.51
N TYR A 69 2.06 18.07 -11.34
CA TYR A 69 3.43 18.50 -11.60
C TYR A 69 3.63 18.82 -13.07
N LYS A 70 3.06 18.01 -13.94
CA LYS A 70 3.13 18.27 -15.38
C LYS A 70 2.47 19.59 -15.74
N ASP A 71 1.31 19.87 -15.16
CA ASP A 71 0.61 21.11 -15.42
C ASP A 71 1.42 22.32 -14.98
N VAL A 72 2.05 22.25 -13.81
CA VAL A 72 2.90 23.32 -13.31
C VAL A 72 4.08 23.56 -14.24
N LEU A 73 4.74 22.48 -14.66
CA LEU A 73 5.87 22.58 -15.58
C LEU A 73 5.47 23.15 -16.92
N ASN A 74 4.33 22.73 -17.45
CA ASN A 74 3.83 23.23 -18.71
C ASN A 74 3.53 24.72 -18.64
N THR A 75 2.96 25.16 -17.54
CA THR A 75 2.66 26.58 -17.34
C THR A 75 3.95 27.40 -17.34
N GLN A 76 5.00 26.89 -16.73
CA GLN A 76 6.29 27.57 -16.69
C GLN A 76 6.95 27.60 -18.06
N GLU A 77 6.76 26.57 -18.84
CA GLU A 77 7.37 26.48 -20.17
C GLU A 77 6.73 27.43 -21.18
N THR A 78 5.48 27.75 -21.01
CA THR A 78 4.76 28.61 -21.95
C THR A 78 5.08 30.08 -21.81
N GLU A 79 5.84 30.45 -20.82
CA GLU A 79 6.29 31.81 -20.68
C GLU A 79 7.54 32.07 -21.53
#